data_1fff09542af9487a0d6484be45098690
#
_entry.id   1fff09542af9487a0d6484be45098690
#
_cell.length_a   1.000
_cell.length_b   1.000
_cell.length_c   1.000
_cell.angle_alpha   90.00
_cell.angle_beta   90.00
_cell.angle_gamma   90.00
#
_symmetry.space_group_name_H-M   'P 1'
#
loop_
_entity.id
_entity.type
_entity.pdbx_description
1 polymer ?
#
loop_
_entity_poly.entity_id
_entity_poly.type
_entity_poly.pdbx_seq_one_letter_code
_entity_poly.pdbx_strand_id
1 'polypeptide(L)'
;FSGATEATMRVVDRVSGLIGDAPPSLMRPMGQESKPGMTEWQHPVNHFLHANILLNLNIPSEWNGSFTTGPHGARRYKAPTSINVGNTGMTVEVGAATIVNEGPHGSDTHTVDAGGCAITAMPTWPQLHPLSVPDGILAEANQRDGDGFPTWLSSQ
;
A
#
# COMPACT_ATOMS: atom_id res chain seq x y z
N PHE A 1 -3.56 19.95 -4.34
CA PHE A 1 -3.58 19.29 -3.00
C PHE A 1 -4.96 18.86 -2.53
N SER A 2 -6.08 19.43 -3.05
CA SER A 2 -7.44 19.09 -2.58
C SER A 2 -7.79 17.61 -2.80
N GLY A 3 -7.47 17.05 -3.96
CA GLY A 3 -7.75 15.64 -4.27
C GLY A 3 -7.03 14.65 -3.36
N ALA A 4 -5.75 14.90 -3.06
CA ALA A 4 -4.99 14.04 -2.14
C ALA A 4 -5.56 14.08 -0.72
N THR A 5 -5.96 15.26 -0.24
CA THR A 5 -6.60 15.41 1.08
C THR A 5 -7.93 14.67 1.11
N GLU A 6 -8.77 14.81 0.08
CA GLU A 6 -10.05 14.11 -0.01
C GLU A 6 -9.87 12.60 -0.03
N ALA A 7 -8.96 12.08 -0.87
CA ALA A 7 -8.68 10.66 -0.94
C ALA A 7 -8.22 10.09 0.41
N THR A 8 -7.29 10.81 1.08
CA THR A 8 -6.81 10.40 2.40
C THR A 8 -7.94 10.38 3.43
N MET A 9 -8.78 11.41 3.46
CA MET A 9 -9.89 11.48 4.41
C MET A 9 -10.89 10.34 4.22
N ARG A 10 -11.22 9.99 2.99
CA ARG A 10 -12.11 8.83 2.72
C ARG A 10 -11.55 7.51 3.25
N VAL A 11 -10.23 7.29 3.16
CA VAL A 11 -9.59 6.10 3.74
C VAL A 11 -9.60 6.17 5.26
N VAL A 12 -9.28 7.35 5.85
CA VAL A 12 -9.31 7.57 7.30
C VAL A 12 -10.70 7.32 7.87
N ASP A 13 -11.76 7.77 7.19
CA ASP A 13 -13.14 7.56 7.64
C ASP A 13 -13.49 6.07 7.70
N ARG A 14 -13.11 5.28 6.67
CA ARG A 14 -13.33 3.83 6.69
C ARG A 14 -12.53 3.13 7.79
N VAL A 15 -11.26 3.50 7.97
CA VAL A 15 -10.41 2.96 9.05
C VAL A 15 -10.97 3.32 10.43
N SER A 16 -11.44 4.56 10.59
CA SER A 16 -12.05 5.02 11.85
C SER A 16 -13.34 4.26 12.18
N GLY A 17 -14.17 3.97 11.16
CA GLY A 17 -15.34 3.11 11.31
C GLY A 17 -14.95 1.71 11.80
N LEU A 18 -13.99 1.07 11.12
CA LEU A 18 -13.49 -0.25 11.52
C LEU A 18 -12.97 -0.27 12.97
N ILE A 19 -12.21 0.75 13.39
CA ILE A 19 -11.67 0.83 14.75
C ILE A 19 -12.80 1.08 15.76
N GLY A 20 -13.78 1.93 15.42
CA GLY A 20 -14.93 2.23 16.29
C GLY A 20 -15.81 1.02 16.55
N ASP A 21 -15.94 0.13 15.57
CA ASP A 21 -16.74 -1.09 15.65
C ASP A 21 -15.95 -2.29 16.22
N ALA A 22 -14.63 -2.17 16.32
CA ALA A 22 -13.78 -3.25 16.83
C ALA A 22 -14.02 -3.48 18.32
N PRO A 23 -14.29 -4.74 18.74
CA PRO A 23 -14.47 -5.02 20.16
C PRO A 23 -13.19 -4.72 20.94
N PRO A 24 -13.28 -4.20 22.17
CA PRO A 24 -12.11 -3.83 22.99
C PRO A 24 -11.09 -4.97 23.18
N SER A 25 -11.53 -6.23 23.08
CA SER A 25 -10.66 -7.41 23.14
C SER A 25 -9.65 -7.52 21.99
N LEU A 26 -9.93 -6.88 20.85
CA LEU A 26 -9.02 -6.82 19.69
C LEU A 26 -8.03 -5.65 19.78
N MET A 27 -8.32 -4.63 20.60
CA MET A 27 -7.44 -3.51 20.84
C MET A 27 -6.43 -3.84 21.95
N ARG A 28 -5.44 -4.66 21.67
CA ARG A 28 -4.36 -4.95 22.63
C ARG A 28 -3.25 -3.90 22.52
N PRO A 29 -2.59 -3.55 23.66
CA PRO A 29 -1.40 -2.71 23.64
C PRO A 29 -0.30 -3.34 22.78
N MET A 30 0.44 -2.51 22.02
CA MET A 30 1.63 -2.93 21.29
C MET A 30 2.59 -3.68 22.25
N GLY A 31 3.06 -4.86 21.85
CA GLY A 31 4.03 -5.66 22.59
C GLY A 31 3.49 -6.85 23.36
N GLN A 32 2.20 -7.13 23.35
CA GLN A 32 1.71 -8.42 23.85
C GLN A 32 1.80 -9.49 22.76
N GLU A 33 2.74 -10.42 22.94
CA GLU A 33 2.91 -11.57 22.05
C GLU A 33 1.61 -12.38 21.98
N SER A 34 1.13 -12.56 20.75
CA SER A 34 0.00 -13.43 20.50
C SER A 34 0.49 -14.87 20.49
N LYS A 35 -0.13 -15.72 21.26
CA LYS A 35 0.19 -17.14 21.24
C LYS A 35 -0.19 -17.75 19.89
N PRO A 36 0.72 -18.51 19.24
CA PRO A 36 0.39 -19.23 18.01
C PRO A 36 -0.78 -20.19 18.26
N GLY A 37 -1.80 -20.16 17.39
CA GLY A 37 -2.90 -21.11 17.42
C GLY A 37 -4.32 -20.51 17.52
N MET A 38 -4.48 -19.20 17.54
CA MET A 38 -5.79 -18.57 17.53
C MET A 38 -6.30 -18.35 16.10
N THR A 39 -7.50 -18.83 15.81
CA THR A 39 -8.23 -18.62 14.54
C THR A 39 -8.43 -17.13 14.20
N GLU A 40 -8.34 -16.25 15.19
CA GLU A 40 -8.41 -14.80 15.06
C GLU A 40 -7.29 -14.21 14.16
N TRP A 41 -6.16 -14.88 14.01
CA TRP A 41 -5.03 -14.44 13.19
C TRP A 41 -5.13 -14.84 11.71
N GLN A 42 -6.25 -15.38 11.30
CA GLN A 42 -6.51 -15.75 9.90
C GLN A 42 -7.16 -14.64 9.09
N HIS A 43 -7.38 -13.44 9.67
CA HIS A 43 -8.07 -12.35 8.99
C HIS A 43 -7.23 -11.06 8.98
N PRO A 44 -7.16 -10.32 7.84
CA PRO A 44 -6.40 -9.08 7.72
C PRO A 44 -6.70 -8.02 8.77
N VAL A 45 -7.97 -7.89 9.20
CA VAL A 45 -8.40 -6.93 10.24
C VAL A 45 -7.57 -7.08 11.51
N ASN A 46 -7.37 -8.32 11.97
CA ASN A 46 -6.65 -8.57 13.21
C ASN A 46 -5.17 -8.18 13.08
N HIS A 47 -4.56 -8.48 11.93
CA HIS A 47 -3.19 -8.05 11.65
C HIS A 47 -3.06 -6.52 11.59
N PHE A 48 -4.05 -5.83 11.02
CA PHE A 48 -4.08 -4.37 10.99
C PHE A 48 -4.25 -3.76 12.38
N LEU A 49 -5.21 -4.22 13.17
CA LEU A 49 -5.46 -3.73 14.53
C LEU A 49 -4.27 -3.96 15.47
N HIS A 50 -3.44 -4.96 15.19
CA HIS A 50 -2.20 -5.25 15.92
C HIS A 50 -0.94 -4.64 15.28
N ALA A 51 -1.11 -3.74 14.33
CA ALA A 51 -0.02 -3.06 13.62
C ALA A 51 0.97 -4.00 12.91
N ASN A 52 0.55 -5.21 12.52
CA ASN A 52 1.34 -6.13 11.70
C ASN A 52 1.15 -5.86 10.20
N ILE A 53 0.05 -5.18 9.84
CA ILE A 53 -0.22 -4.64 8.49
C ILE A 53 -0.35 -3.13 8.60
N LEU A 54 0.20 -2.41 7.64
CA LEU A 54 -0.03 -0.99 7.40
C LEU A 54 -0.69 -0.80 6.04
N LEU A 55 -1.37 0.34 5.86
CA LEU A 55 -1.88 0.77 4.57
C LEU A 55 -0.96 1.83 3.99
N ASN A 56 -0.45 1.56 2.80
CA ASN A 56 0.27 2.52 1.99
C ASN A 56 -0.69 3.14 0.97
N LEU A 57 -0.73 4.47 0.91
CA LEU A 57 -1.55 5.23 -0.03
C LEU A 57 -0.66 5.96 -1.02
N ASN A 58 -0.82 5.64 -2.30
CA ASN A 58 -0.19 6.36 -3.39
C ASN A 58 -1.25 7.15 -4.15
N ILE A 59 -1.19 8.48 -4.07
CA ILE A 59 -2.19 9.38 -4.65
C ILE A 59 -1.50 10.23 -5.73
N PRO A 60 -1.98 10.20 -6.99
CA PRO A 60 -1.43 11.05 -8.03
C PRO A 60 -1.77 12.53 -7.79
N SER A 61 -1.01 13.43 -8.40
CA SER A 61 -1.25 14.88 -8.33
C SER A 61 -2.64 15.27 -8.85
N GLU A 62 -3.12 14.54 -9.85
CA GLU A 62 -4.44 14.71 -10.47
C GLU A 62 -5.27 13.44 -10.24
N TRP A 63 -5.83 13.35 -9.04
CA TRP A 63 -6.66 12.20 -8.67
C TRP A 63 -8.03 12.26 -9.38
N ASN A 64 -8.41 11.17 -10.03
CA ASN A 64 -9.65 11.05 -10.80
C ASN A 64 -10.88 10.61 -9.99
N GLY A 65 -10.77 10.52 -8.66
CA GLY A 65 -11.86 10.10 -7.77
C GLY A 65 -11.95 8.59 -7.52
N SER A 66 -11.16 7.76 -8.22
CA SER A 66 -11.19 6.31 -8.06
C SER A 66 -10.18 5.78 -7.05
N PHE A 67 -10.51 4.64 -6.44
CA PHE A 67 -9.60 3.86 -5.60
C PHE A 67 -9.34 2.50 -6.21
N THR A 68 -8.17 1.96 -5.95
CA THR A 68 -7.84 0.58 -6.30
C THR A 68 -6.92 -0.02 -5.25
N THR A 69 -7.37 -1.09 -4.62
CA THR A 69 -6.52 -1.90 -3.75
C THR A 69 -5.81 -2.95 -4.60
N GLY A 70 -4.53 -3.13 -4.37
CA GLY A 70 -3.74 -4.09 -5.10
C GLY A 70 -2.32 -4.25 -4.54
N PRO A 71 -1.54 -5.16 -5.10
CA PRO A 71 -0.19 -5.43 -4.64
C PRO A 71 0.74 -4.26 -4.88
N HIS A 72 1.82 -4.21 -4.09
CA HIS A 72 2.89 -3.25 -4.31
C HIS A 72 3.59 -3.51 -5.64
N GLY A 73 3.80 -2.45 -6.42
CA GLY A 73 4.50 -2.49 -7.69
C GLY A 73 5.96 -2.11 -7.55
N ALA A 74 6.72 -2.40 -8.60
CA ALA A 74 8.09 -1.94 -8.72
C ALA A 74 8.21 -0.94 -9.87
N ARG A 75 8.78 0.22 -9.59
CA ARG A 75 9.09 1.23 -10.59
C ARG A 75 10.60 1.44 -10.65
N ARG A 76 11.15 1.25 -11.82
CA ARG A 76 12.57 1.44 -12.06
C ARG A 76 12.80 2.56 -13.06
N TYR A 77 13.84 3.33 -12.80
CA TYR A 77 14.31 4.38 -13.71
C TYR A 77 15.49 3.84 -14.51
N LYS A 78 15.33 3.74 -15.83
CA LYS A 78 16.43 3.37 -16.74
C LYS A 78 17.14 4.62 -17.21
N ALA A 79 18.46 4.55 -17.31
CA ALA A 79 19.33 5.64 -17.75
C ALA A 79 19.10 6.97 -17.01
N PRO A 80 19.13 6.98 -15.65
CA PRO A 80 18.90 8.21 -14.87
C PRO A 80 19.99 9.26 -15.09
N THR A 81 21.12 8.86 -15.69
CA THR A 81 22.25 9.73 -15.99
C THR A 81 22.78 9.38 -17.35
N SER A 82 22.94 10.38 -18.22
CA SER A 82 23.70 10.28 -19.48
C SER A 82 24.98 11.09 -19.39
N ILE A 83 26.07 10.54 -19.90
CA ILE A 83 27.37 11.21 -19.97
C ILE A 83 27.75 11.35 -21.42
N ASN A 84 27.84 12.59 -21.90
CA ASN A 84 28.26 12.91 -23.23
C ASN A 84 29.68 13.52 -23.17
N VAL A 85 30.66 12.88 -23.81
CA VAL A 85 32.02 13.36 -23.88
C VAL A 85 32.25 13.95 -25.28
N GLY A 86 32.44 15.26 -25.34
CA GLY A 86 32.79 15.99 -26.58
C GLY A 86 34.26 16.43 -26.59
N ASN A 87 34.70 16.96 -27.71
CA ASN A 87 36.07 17.44 -27.88
C ASN A 87 36.43 18.65 -26.98
N THR A 88 35.43 19.34 -26.45
CA THR A 88 35.59 20.54 -25.63
C THR A 88 35.19 20.35 -24.18
N GLY A 89 34.75 19.14 -23.77
CA GLY A 89 34.35 18.87 -22.39
C GLY A 89 33.41 17.69 -22.25
N MET A 90 32.97 17.48 -21.02
CA MET A 90 32.03 16.44 -20.63
C MET A 90 30.76 17.09 -20.13
N THR A 91 29.60 16.64 -20.62
CA THR A 91 28.29 17.03 -20.13
C THR A 91 27.65 15.83 -19.43
N VAL A 92 27.16 16.05 -18.21
CA VAL A 92 26.41 15.06 -17.45
C VAL A 92 24.96 15.55 -17.37
N GLU A 93 24.03 14.79 -17.94
CA GLU A 93 22.60 15.02 -17.82
C GLU A 93 22.03 14.06 -16.80
N VAL A 94 21.32 14.60 -15.79
CA VAL A 94 20.67 13.82 -14.73
C VAL A 94 19.17 14.06 -14.79
N GLY A 95 18.38 13.00 -14.74
CA GLY A 95 16.91 13.11 -14.65
C GLY A 95 16.14 12.80 -15.93
N ALA A 96 16.79 12.50 -17.05
CA ALA A 96 16.11 12.05 -18.29
C ALA A 96 15.80 10.54 -18.28
N ALA A 97 15.42 10.00 -17.13
CA ALA A 97 15.21 8.57 -16.98
C ALA A 97 13.92 8.09 -17.63
N THR A 98 13.98 6.97 -18.35
CA THR A 98 12.77 6.25 -18.75
C THR A 98 12.20 5.49 -17.57
N ILE A 99 10.94 5.77 -17.23
CA ILE A 99 10.23 5.04 -16.18
C ILE A 99 9.77 3.68 -16.74
N VAL A 100 10.08 2.62 -16.01
CA VAL A 100 9.63 1.27 -16.34
C VAL A 100 8.89 0.70 -15.12
N ASN A 101 7.61 0.37 -15.31
CA ASN A 101 6.81 -0.33 -14.32
C ASN A 101 7.05 -1.83 -14.48
N GLU A 102 7.63 -2.47 -13.47
CA GLU A 102 7.96 -3.90 -13.46
C GLU A 102 7.05 -4.68 -12.49
N GLY A 103 6.06 -4.04 -11.92
CA GLY A 103 5.10 -4.68 -11.01
C GLY A 103 4.03 -5.51 -11.75
N PRO A 104 3.31 -6.38 -11.03
CA PRO A 104 2.19 -7.11 -11.57
C PRO A 104 1.10 -6.17 -12.07
N HIS A 105 0.29 -6.63 -13.02
CA HIS A 105 -0.88 -5.88 -13.48
C HIS A 105 -1.81 -5.55 -12.30
N GLY A 106 -2.28 -4.30 -12.22
CA GLY A 106 -3.12 -3.84 -11.11
C GLY A 106 -2.35 -3.45 -9.84
N SER A 107 -1.01 -3.35 -9.92
CA SER A 107 -0.21 -2.83 -8.81
C SER A 107 -0.44 -1.32 -8.59
N ASP A 108 0.01 -0.82 -7.45
CA ASP A 108 -0.08 0.58 -7.06
C ASP A 108 0.48 1.53 -8.13
N THR A 109 1.60 1.18 -8.77
CA THR A 109 2.22 1.99 -9.83
C THR A 109 1.32 2.12 -11.07
N HIS A 110 0.63 1.05 -11.48
CA HIS A 110 -0.30 1.09 -12.61
C HIS A 110 -1.55 1.91 -12.26
N THR A 111 -2.03 1.79 -11.03
CA THR A 111 -3.20 2.55 -10.55
C THR A 111 -2.91 4.05 -10.55
N VAL A 112 -1.75 4.45 -10.04
CA VAL A 112 -1.32 5.87 -10.01
C VAL A 112 -1.14 6.43 -11.42
N ASP A 113 -0.54 5.66 -12.33
CA ASP A 113 -0.39 6.07 -13.73
C ASP A 113 -1.74 6.24 -14.45
N ALA A 114 -2.76 5.51 -14.02
CA ALA A 114 -4.13 5.65 -14.51
C ALA A 114 -4.91 6.79 -13.81
N GLY A 115 -4.29 7.54 -12.91
CA GLY A 115 -4.91 8.65 -12.17
C GLY A 115 -5.71 8.24 -10.94
N GLY A 116 -5.70 6.97 -10.56
CA GLY A 116 -6.38 6.45 -9.37
C GLY A 116 -5.53 6.53 -8.09
N CYS A 117 -6.18 6.55 -6.94
CA CYS A 117 -5.54 6.35 -5.65
C CYS A 117 -5.30 4.85 -5.41
N ALA A 118 -4.05 4.46 -5.26
CA ALA A 118 -3.69 3.09 -4.92
C ALA A 118 -3.63 2.89 -3.41
N ILE A 119 -4.27 1.81 -2.94
CA ILE A 119 -4.22 1.34 -1.55
C ILE A 119 -3.49 0.00 -1.56
N THR A 120 -2.43 -0.12 -0.76
CA THR A 120 -1.67 -1.36 -0.66
C THR A 120 -1.50 -1.75 0.80
N ALA A 121 -1.96 -2.93 1.16
CA ALA A 121 -1.66 -3.52 2.46
C ALA A 121 -0.24 -4.08 2.45
N MET A 122 0.58 -3.64 3.38
CA MET A 122 1.99 -4.02 3.48
C MET A 122 2.30 -4.57 4.87
N PRO A 123 3.22 -5.56 4.99
CA PRO A 123 3.63 -6.05 6.28
C PRO A 123 4.52 -5.01 6.97
N THR A 124 4.33 -4.83 8.27
CA THR A 124 5.19 -3.97 9.10
C THR A 124 6.53 -4.64 9.40
N TRP A 125 6.54 -5.97 9.46
CA TRP A 125 7.71 -6.76 9.78
C TRP A 125 8.28 -7.42 8.53
N PRO A 126 9.62 -7.51 8.40
CA PRO A 126 10.23 -8.18 7.26
C PRO A 126 9.87 -9.66 7.22
N GLN A 127 9.95 -10.26 6.03
CA GLN A 127 9.78 -11.69 5.83
C GLN A 127 10.72 -12.47 6.77
N LEU A 128 10.24 -13.59 7.31
CA LEU A 128 10.94 -14.44 8.31
C LEU A 128 11.03 -13.86 9.74
N HIS A 129 10.50 -12.67 9.99
CA HIS A 129 10.32 -12.20 11.36
C HIS A 129 9.20 -13.01 12.05
N PRO A 130 9.30 -13.32 13.36
CA PRO A 130 8.26 -14.09 14.08
C PRO A 130 6.85 -13.47 14.02
N LEU A 131 6.77 -12.14 13.83
CA LEU A 131 5.52 -11.40 13.68
C LEU A 131 5.19 -11.07 12.21
N SER A 132 5.91 -11.67 11.25
CA SER A 132 5.62 -11.44 9.83
C SER A 132 4.23 -11.97 9.48
N VAL A 133 3.56 -11.24 8.59
CA VAL A 133 2.24 -11.63 8.09
C VAL A 133 2.41 -12.70 7.01
N PRO A 134 1.67 -13.81 7.08
CA PRO A 134 1.69 -14.83 6.03
C PRO A 134 1.28 -14.26 4.66
N ASP A 135 1.91 -14.73 3.58
CA ASP A 135 1.64 -14.26 2.22
C ASP A 135 0.16 -14.41 1.83
N GLY A 136 -0.52 -15.47 2.28
CA GLY A 136 -1.96 -15.67 2.05
C GLY A 136 -2.82 -14.57 2.67
N ILE A 137 -2.47 -14.12 3.87
CA ILE A 137 -3.18 -13.01 4.55
C ILE A 137 -2.89 -11.69 3.85
N LEU A 138 -1.65 -11.46 3.39
CA LEU A 138 -1.33 -10.25 2.61
C LEU A 138 -2.04 -10.24 1.25
N ALA A 139 -2.17 -11.39 0.60
CA ALA A 139 -2.92 -11.52 -0.63
C ALA A 139 -4.41 -11.22 -0.41
N GLU A 140 -4.99 -11.71 0.68
CA GLU A 140 -6.37 -11.40 1.10
C GLU A 140 -6.51 -9.91 1.44
N ALA A 141 -5.55 -9.35 2.18
CA ALA A 141 -5.56 -7.93 2.57
C ALA A 141 -5.52 -6.97 1.37
N ASN A 142 -5.03 -7.43 0.23
CA ASN A 142 -4.99 -6.68 -1.03
C ASN A 142 -6.14 -7.03 -1.98
N GLN A 143 -7.16 -7.77 -1.54
CA GLN A 143 -8.41 -7.92 -2.30
C GLN A 143 -9.27 -6.68 -2.15
N ARG A 144 -9.92 -6.30 -3.26
CA ARG A 144 -10.74 -5.07 -3.32
C ARG A 144 -12.22 -5.37 -3.43
N ASP A 145 -13.02 -4.47 -2.88
CA ASP A 145 -14.48 -4.40 -3.07
C ASP A 145 -14.85 -3.69 -4.40
N GLY A 146 -16.14 -3.48 -4.62
CA GLY A 146 -16.66 -2.79 -5.80
C GLY A 146 -16.25 -1.32 -5.90
N ASP A 147 -15.93 -0.67 -4.79
CA ASP A 147 -15.50 0.73 -4.70
C ASP A 147 -13.98 0.89 -4.78
N GLY A 148 -13.24 -0.24 -4.83
CA GLY A 148 -11.79 -0.28 -4.93
C GLY A 148 -11.04 -0.27 -3.58
N PHE A 149 -11.75 -0.32 -2.46
CA PHE A 149 -11.15 -0.42 -1.13
C PHE A 149 -10.82 -1.87 -0.77
N PRO A 150 -9.91 -2.09 0.21
CA PRO A 150 -9.72 -3.42 0.76
C PRO A 150 -11.05 -4.01 1.27
N THR A 151 -11.37 -5.24 0.89
CA THR A 151 -12.64 -5.89 1.28
C THR A 151 -12.87 -5.90 2.79
N TRP A 152 -11.80 -6.02 3.56
CA TRP A 152 -11.86 -6.02 5.03
C TRP A 152 -12.08 -4.63 5.66
N LEU A 153 -11.99 -3.54 4.87
CA LEU A 153 -12.38 -2.19 5.27
C LEU A 153 -13.81 -1.84 4.87
N SER A 154 -14.47 -2.70 4.11
CA SER A 154 -15.87 -2.50 3.76
C SER A 154 -16.73 -2.78 4.98
N SER A 155 -17.64 -1.87 5.32
CA SER A 155 -18.58 -2.02 6.43
C SER A 155 -19.31 -3.35 6.30
N GLN A 156 -19.31 -4.15 7.35
CA GLN A 156 -20.19 -5.30 7.50
C GLN A 156 -21.62 -4.85 7.67
#